data_b8bc3568bb09fa5a932a052b56f89aea
#
_entry.id   b8bc3568bb09fa5a932a052b56f89aea
#
_cell.length_a   1.000
_cell.length_b   1.000
_cell.length_c   1.000
_cell.angle_alpha   90.00
_cell.angle_beta   90.00
_cell.angle_gamma   90.00
#
_symmetry.space_group_name_H-M   'P 1'
#
loop_
_entity.id
_entity.type
_entity.pdbx_description
1 polymer ?
#
loop_
_entity_poly.entity_id
_entity_poly.type
_entity_poly.pdbx_seq_one_letter_code
_entity_poly.pdbx_strand_id
1 'polypeptide(L)'
;MDLGAWDMPTRASAMELHIPGIHGVGDSLIYFVDRYADFSIYDVDFIFESNIKNAKPPALAGLHWFGVVQAILPDRTADWLDFYESLFGFEVLPRGQYFGVLPKGTLLESPCHKFYLQLIEPPPGAEDVHWDEGLVRVGLGAPDVPKAVKTLQERGIVFVDNGAVQPSDKGALTQVYLGGVTFELV
;
A
#
# COMPACT_ATOMS: atom_id res chain seq x y z
N MET A 1 18.91 -11.87 -7.29
CA MET A 1 19.20 -13.01 -6.40
C MET A 1 20.38 -12.70 -5.48
N ASP A 2 21.39 -12.02 -5.95
CA ASP A 2 22.59 -11.68 -5.15
C ASP A 2 22.28 -10.77 -3.93
N LEU A 3 21.13 -10.11 -3.94
CA LEU A 3 20.65 -9.26 -2.84
C LEU A 3 19.55 -9.93 -1.98
N GLY A 4 19.45 -11.25 -2.02
CA GLY A 4 18.53 -12.01 -1.16
C GLY A 4 17.06 -12.07 -1.60
N ALA A 5 16.72 -11.54 -2.77
CA ALA A 5 15.36 -11.64 -3.30
C ALA A 5 14.98 -13.09 -3.62
N TRP A 6 13.79 -13.50 -3.24
CA TRP A 6 13.22 -14.81 -3.58
C TRP A 6 12.36 -14.68 -4.84
N ASP A 7 12.79 -15.40 -5.87
CA ASP A 7 12.10 -15.45 -7.15
C ASP A 7 10.77 -16.17 -7.03
N MET A 8 9.74 -15.60 -7.67
CA MET A 8 8.47 -16.26 -7.85
C MET A 8 8.45 -16.91 -9.25
N PRO A 9 8.41 -18.25 -9.34
CA PRO A 9 8.33 -18.92 -10.64
C PRO A 9 7.02 -18.56 -11.33
N THR A 10 7.07 -17.70 -12.32
CA THR A 10 5.92 -17.36 -13.17
C THR A 10 5.93 -18.22 -14.42
N ARG A 11 4.78 -18.82 -14.75
CA ARG A 11 4.56 -19.50 -16.04
C ARG A 11 3.53 -18.72 -16.82
N ALA A 12 3.97 -18.02 -17.84
CA ALA A 12 3.05 -17.38 -18.76
C ALA A 12 2.50 -18.43 -19.76
N SER A 13 1.22 -18.36 -20.06
CA SER A 13 0.59 -19.11 -21.14
C SER A 13 0.98 -18.53 -22.50
N ALA A 14 0.63 -19.20 -23.59
CA ALA A 14 1.13 -18.87 -24.94
C ALA A 14 0.79 -17.45 -25.43
N MET A 15 -0.16 -16.75 -24.80
CA MET A 15 -0.60 -15.39 -25.17
C MET A 15 -0.55 -14.41 -23.99
N GLU A 16 0.05 -14.80 -22.87
CA GLU A 16 0.19 -13.98 -21.68
C GLU A 16 1.56 -13.33 -21.58
N LEU A 17 1.62 -12.14 -21.04
CA LEU A 17 2.89 -11.48 -20.75
C LEU A 17 3.57 -12.14 -19.54
N HIS A 18 4.84 -12.42 -19.67
CA HIS A 18 5.66 -12.83 -18.54
C HIS A 18 6.00 -11.59 -17.70
N ILE A 19 5.42 -11.52 -16.50
CA ILE A 19 5.70 -10.46 -15.53
C ILE A 19 6.50 -11.08 -14.40
N PRO A 20 7.80 -10.76 -14.26
CA PRO A 20 8.61 -11.30 -13.18
C PRO A 20 8.13 -10.77 -11.83
N GLY A 21 8.24 -11.61 -10.80
CA GLY A 21 7.85 -11.27 -9.44
C GLY A 21 8.82 -11.84 -8.41
N ILE A 22 8.78 -11.26 -7.23
CA ILE A 22 9.51 -11.74 -6.07
C ILE A 22 8.58 -11.80 -4.85
N HIS A 23 8.96 -12.59 -3.85
CA HIS A 23 8.29 -12.58 -2.56
C HIS A 23 8.66 -11.34 -1.74
N GLY A 24 7.69 -10.76 -1.06
CA GLY A 24 7.83 -9.66 -0.12
C GLY A 24 7.28 -10.02 1.27
N VAL A 25 6.99 -9.01 2.07
CA VAL A 25 6.47 -9.17 3.44
C VAL A 25 5.20 -10.03 3.47
N GLY A 26 5.17 -11.05 4.34
CA GLY A 26 4.01 -11.89 4.58
C GLY A 26 3.53 -12.65 3.35
N ASP A 27 4.46 -13.22 2.58
CA ASP A 27 4.20 -13.91 1.32
C ASP A 27 3.49 -13.04 0.25
N SER A 28 3.52 -11.71 0.41
CA SER A 28 3.08 -10.81 -0.63
C SER A 28 3.94 -10.96 -1.89
N LEU A 29 3.35 -10.67 -3.04
CA LEU A 29 4.05 -10.75 -4.32
C LEU A 29 4.28 -9.35 -4.87
N ILE A 30 5.53 -9.07 -5.23
CA ILE A 30 5.94 -7.82 -5.88
C ILE A 30 6.23 -8.12 -7.33
N TYR A 31 5.41 -7.58 -8.23
CA TYR A 31 5.56 -7.75 -9.67
C TYR A 31 6.27 -6.56 -10.31
N PHE A 32 7.18 -6.83 -11.23
CA PHE A 32 7.92 -5.82 -11.98
C PHE A 32 7.25 -5.59 -13.34
N VAL A 33 6.45 -4.54 -13.43
CA VAL A 33 5.73 -4.16 -14.64
C VAL A 33 6.53 -3.11 -15.40
N ASP A 34 7.10 -3.48 -16.54
CA ASP A 34 7.89 -2.61 -17.43
C ASP A 34 7.05 -1.97 -18.55
N ARG A 35 5.81 -2.41 -18.72
CA ARG A 35 4.92 -1.98 -19.81
C ARG A 35 3.67 -1.30 -19.25
N TYR A 36 3.71 0.01 -19.20
CA TYR A 36 2.67 0.83 -18.58
C TYR A 36 2.39 2.17 -19.30
N ALA A 37 3.09 2.43 -20.42
CA ALA A 37 2.91 3.65 -21.21
C ALA A 37 1.96 3.41 -22.40
N ASP A 38 2.49 3.47 -23.63
CA ASP A 38 1.71 3.34 -24.88
C ASP A 38 1.16 1.93 -25.11
N PHE A 39 1.82 0.93 -24.54
CA PHE A 39 1.40 -0.46 -24.52
C PHE A 39 1.52 -1.00 -23.09
N SER A 40 0.43 -1.39 -22.50
CA SER A 40 0.38 -1.88 -21.13
C SER A 40 -0.07 -3.33 -21.04
N ILE A 41 0.13 -3.95 -19.86
CA ILE A 41 -0.41 -5.29 -19.56
C ILE A 41 -1.93 -5.35 -19.75
N TYR A 42 -2.63 -4.24 -19.51
CA TYR A 42 -4.08 -4.15 -19.64
C TYR A 42 -4.55 -4.24 -21.10
N ASP A 43 -3.69 -3.95 -22.08
CA ASP A 43 -4.02 -4.06 -23.50
C ASP A 43 -3.94 -5.49 -24.01
N VAL A 44 -3.27 -6.39 -23.27
CA VAL A 44 -3.02 -7.79 -23.69
C VAL A 44 -3.81 -8.77 -22.84
N ASP A 45 -3.73 -8.68 -21.52
CA ASP A 45 -4.23 -9.70 -20.60
C ASP A 45 -5.64 -9.41 -20.10
N PHE A 46 -6.23 -8.26 -20.48
CA PHE A 46 -7.55 -7.83 -20.01
C PHE A 46 -8.49 -7.49 -21.16
N ILE A 47 -9.75 -7.82 -21.00
CA ILE A 47 -10.83 -7.41 -21.89
C ILE A 47 -11.60 -6.31 -21.19
N PHE A 48 -11.62 -5.10 -21.78
CA PHE A 48 -12.39 -4.00 -21.24
C PHE A 48 -13.90 -4.24 -21.36
N GLU A 49 -14.62 -3.98 -20.29
CA GLU A 49 -16.08 -4.00 -20.31
C GLU A 49 -16.63 -3.00 -21.32
N SER A 50 -17.55 -3.43 -22.17
CA SER A 50 -18.07 -2.62 -23.31
C SER A 50 -18.85 -1.36 -22.86
N ASN A 51 -19.31 -1.31 -21.62
CA ASN A 51 -20.03 -0.18 -21.02
C ASN A 51 -19.10 0.90 -20.42
N ILE A 52 -17.80 0.67 -20.34
CA ILE A 52 -16.84 1.65 -19.82
C ILE A 52 -16.62 2.75 -20.87
N LYS A 53 -17.16 3.93 -20.58
CA LYS A 53 -17.02 5.10 -21.46
C LYS A 53 -15.71 5.86 -21.27
N ASN A 54 -15.10 5.73 -20.10
CA ASN A 54 -13.85 6.39 -19.75
C ASN A 54 -12.96 5.44 -18.95
N ALA A 55 -11.89 4.98 -19.56
CA ALA A 55 -10.91 4.08 -18.94
C ALA A 55 -10.07 4.80 -17.84
N LYS A 56 -10.03 6.12 -17.85
CA LYS A 56 -9.30 6.93 -16.87
C LYS A 56 -10.22 8.01 -16.27
N PRO A 57 -11.21 7.64 -15.46
CA PRO A 57 -12.09 8.63 -14.83
C PRO A 57 -11.25 9.54 -13.89
N PRO A 58 -11.68 10.80 -13.68
CA PRO A 58 -11.04 11.67 -12.71
C PRO A 58 -11.14 11.05 -11.31
N ALA A 59 -10.07 11.20 -10.53
CA ALA A 59 -10.04 10.72 -9.17
C ALA A 59 -11.11 11.39 -8.31
N LEU A 60 -11.85 10.59 -7.56
CA LEU A 60 -12.85 11.09 -6.62
C LEU A 60 -12.19 11.94 -5.53
N ALA A 61 -12.69 13.14 -5.29
CA ALA A 61 -12.16 14.10 -4.32
C ALA A 61 -10.64 14.39 -4.47
N GLY A 62 -10.06 14.16 -5.64
CA GLY A 62 -8.63 14.31 -5.87
C GLY A 62 -7.74 13.25 -5.22
N LEU A 63 -8.32 12.12 -4.80
CA LEU A 63 -7.56 11.00 -4.23
C LEU A 63 -6.48 10.53 -5.18
N HIS A 64 -5.31 10.28 -4.64
CA HIS A 64 -4.19 9.73 -5.38
C HIS A 64 -3.47 8.67 -4.55
N TRP A 65 -2.71 7.83 -5.23
CA TRP A 65 -1.89 6.84 -4.57
C TRP A 65 -0.85 7.50 -3.67
N PHE A 66 -0.73 7.02 -2.43
CA PHE A 66 0.22 7.54 -1.47
C PHE A 66 1.22 6.47 -1.00
N GLY A 67 0.74 5.33 -0.54
CA GLY A 67 1.62 4.28 -0.06
C GLY A 67 0.89 3.11 0.57
N VAL A 68 1.67 2.27 1.23
CA VAL A 68 1.15 1.10 1.95
C VAL A 68 1.76 0.97 3.34
N VAL A 69 1.05 0.29 4.24
CA VAL A 69 1.55 -0.12 5.54
C VAL A 69 1.57 -1.64 5.59
N GLN A 70 2.71 -2.19 5.95
CA GLN A 70 2.90 -3.62 6.13
C GLN A 70 3.20 -3.93 7.59
N ALA A 71 2.47 -4.89 8.15
CA ALA A 71 2.80 -5.50 9.43
C ALA A 71 3.96 -6.47 9.22
N ILE A 72 4.91 -6.43 10.14
CA ILE A 72 6.07 -7.33 10.19
C ILE A 72 6.16 -7.96 11.57
N LEU A 73 6.80 -9.12 11.68
CA LEU A 73 7.02 -9.78 12.96
C LEU A 73 7.98 -8.99 13.86
N PRO A 74 7.98 -9.23 15.17
CA PRO A 74 8.91 -8.59 16.10
C PRO A 74 10.37 -8.75 15.66
N ASP A 75 11.16 -7.72 15.87
CA ASP A 75 12.61 -7.68 15.58
C ASP A 75 12.99 -7.88 14.10
N ARG A 76 12.02 -7.76 13.18
CA ARG A 76 12.26 -7.93 11.74
C ARG A 76 12.43 -6.60 10.97
N THR A 77 12.36 -5.46 11.65
CA THR A 77 12.48 -4.16 10.98
C THR A 77 13.80 -4.05 10.20
N ALA A 78 14.93 -4.44 10.79
CA ALA A 78 16.24 -4.31 10.13
C ALA A 78 16.33 -5.16 8.83
N ASP A 79 15.81 -6.37 8.84
CA ASP A 79 15.82 -7.26 7.66
C ASP A 79 15.01 -6.67 6.51
N TRP A 80 13.82 -6.15 6.82
CA TRP A 80 12.96 -5.55 5.80
C TRP A 80 13.45 -4.18 5.32
N LEU A 81 14.12 -3.40 6.16
CA LEU A 81 14.81 -2.19 5.72
C LEU A 81 15.89 -2.52 4.70
N ASP A 82 16.80 -3.46 5.03
CA ASP A 82 17.84 -3.90 4.10
C ASP A 82 17.27 -4.39 2.77
N PHE A 83 16.17 -5.15 2.81
CA PHE A 83 15.46 -5.62 1.62
C PHE A 83 14.98 -4.45 0.74
N TYR A 84 14.28 -3.46 1.31
CA TYR A 84 13.73 -2.35 0.53
C TYR A 84 14.81 -1.35 0.08
N GLU A 85 15.82 -1.10 0.91
CA GLU A 85 16.95 -0.24 0.56
C GLU A 85 17.80 -0.89 -0.55
N SER A 86 18.17 -2.14 -0.38
CA SER A 86 19.09 -2.84 -1.31
C SER A 86 18.47 -3.16 -2.65
N LEU A 87 17.17 -3.56 -2.68
CA LEU A 87 16.50 -3.97 -3.92
C LEU A 87 15.84 -2.81 -4.67
N PHE A 88 15.31 -1.83 -3.95
CA PHE A 88 14.47 -0.80 -4.54
C PHE A 88 15.00 0.62 -4.32
N GLY A 89 16.07 0.78 -3.54
CA GLY A 89 16.65 2.09 -3.24
C GLY A 89 15.73 2.99 -2.40
N PHE A 90 14.86 2.41 -1.57
CA PHE A 90 14.10 3.20 -0.62
C PHE A 90 15.01 3.85 0.41
N GLU A 91 14.62 5.00 0.91
CA GLU A 91 15.32 5.73 1.97
C GLU A 91 14.48 5.80 3.24
N VAL A 92 15.09 5.48 4.37
CA VAL A 92 14.43 5.58 5.68
C VAL A 92 14.27 7.05 6.06
N LEU A 93 13.05 7.47 6.34
CA LEU A 93 12.77 8.81 6.80
C LEU A 93 13.13 9.00 8.30
N PRO A 94 13.48 10.23 8.73
CA PRO A 94 13.83 10.50 10.12
C PRO A 94 12.75 10.06 11.10
N ARG A 95 13.16 9.55 12.26
CA ARG A 95 12.24 9.17 13.34
C ARG A 95 11.37 10.35 13.75
N GLY A 96 10.08 10.10 13.91
CA GLY A 96 9.08 11.12 14.23
C GLY A 96 8.41 11.73 13.01
N GLN A 97 8.87 11.43 11.81
CA GLN A 97 8.12 11.69 10.59
C GLN A 97 7.12 10.55 10.37
N TYR A 98 5.85 10.88 10.23
CA TYR A 98 4.77 9.93 9.97
C TYR A 98 3.62 10.63 9.26
N PHE A 99 2.76 9.85 8.63
CA PHE A 99 1.57 10.32 7.95
C PHE A 99 0.31 9.73 8.60
N GLY A 100 -0.81 10.45 8.45
CA GLY A 100 -2.12 9.97 8.87
C GLY A 100 -2.36 10.00 10.37
N VAL A 101 -3.29 9.16 10.82
CA VAL A 101 -3.78 9.15 12.20
C VAL A 101 -3.11 8.13 13.11
N LEU A 102 -2.29 7.24 12.57
CA LEU A 102 -1.58 6.19 13.32
C LEU A 102 -0.06 6.33 13.21
N PRO A 103 0.57 7.11 14.08
CA PRO A 103 1.99 7.46 13.98
C PRO A 103 2.89 6.36 14.60
N LYS A 104 3.00 5.21 13.96
CA LYS A 104 3.84 4.10 14.44
C LYS A 104 4.62 3.45 13.31
N GLY A 105 5.79 2.89 13.66
CA GLY A 105 6.63 2.13 12.75
C GLY A 105 7.72 2.96 12.08
N THR A 106 8.38 2.34 11.11
CA THR A 106 9.44 2.94 10.32
C THR A 106 8.91 3.30 8.94
N LEU A 107 9.15 4.54 8.52
CA LEU A 107 8.66 5.08 7.26
C LEU A 107 9.81 5.13 6.26
N LEU A 108 9.54 4.64 5.05
CA LEU A 108 10.47 4.67 3.92
C LEU A 108 9.85 5.46 2.76
N GLU A 109 10.69 6.19 2.05
CA GLU A 109 10.32 6.92 0.84
C GLU A 109 10.95 6.26 -0.38
N SER A 110 10.19 6.12 -1.45
CA SER A 110 10.72 5.62 -2.72
C SER A 110 11.66 6.62 -3.39
N PRO A 111 12.61 6.18 -4.24
CA PRO A 111 13.54 7.08 -4.95
C PRO A 111 12.85 8.12 -5.83
N CYS A 112 11.63 7.88 -6.25
CA CYS A 112 10.84 8.83 -7.05
C CYS A 112 10.03 9.84 -6.21
N HIS A 113 10.10 9.76 -4.87
CA HIS A 113 9.37 10.60 -3.91
C HIS A 113 7.84 10.62 -4.07
N LYS A 114 7.27 9.57 -4.66
CA LYS A 114 5.83 9.47 -4.94
C LYS A 114 5.14 8.31 -4.23
N PHE A 115 5.91 7.51 -3.52
CA PHE A 115 5.41 6.33 -2.85
C PHE A 115 6.08 6.17 -1.50
N TYR A 116 5.27 5.90 -0.49
CA TYR A 116 5.72 5.68 0.87
C TYR A 116 5.38 4.26 1.32
N LEU A 117 6.29 3.67 2.08
CA LEU A 117 6.12 2.38 2.71
C LEU A 117 6.32 2.52 4.21
N GLN A 118 5.38 2.04 4.99
CA GLN A 118 5.50 2.01 6.44
C GLN A 118 5.56 0.56 6.92
N LEU A 119 6.57 0.25 7.72
CA LEU A 119 6.72 -1.04 8.41
C LEU A 119 6.31 -0.87 9.86
N ILE A 120 5.41 -1.73 10.33
CA ILE A 120 4.93 -1.72 11.72
C ILE A 120 5.16 -3.09 12.36
N GLU A 121 5.75 -3.08 13.54
CA GLU A 121 5.84 -4.25 14.43
C GLU A 121 4.69 -4.25 15.45
N PRO A 122 4.38 -5.40 16.07
CA PRO A 122 3.41 -5.43 17.16
C PRO A 122 3.87 -4.51 18.30
N PRO A 123 2.95 -3.83 18.97
CA PRO A 123 3.30 -2.99 20.11
C PRO A 123 3.90 -3.84 21.25
N PRO A 124 4.82 -3.29 22.05
CA PRO A 124 5.38 -3.98 23.20
C PRO A 124 4.26 -4.47 24.15
N GLY A 125 4.35 -5.72 24.58
CA GLY A 125 3.34 -6.35 25.45
C GLY A 125 2.13 -6.92 24.71
N ALA A 126 2.15 -7.01 23.39
CA ALA A 126 1.10 -7.62 22.57
C ALA A 126 1.37 -9.10 22.23
N GLU A 127 2.05 -9.82 23.12
CA GLU A 127 2.43 -11.23 22.88
C GLU A 127 1.23 -12.17 22.70
N ASP A 128 0.08 -11.79 23.27
CA ASP A 128 -1.18 -12.56 23.13
C ASP A 128 -2.02 -12.11 21.91
N VAL A 129 -1.57 -11.13 21.15
CA VAL A 129 -2.30 -10.66 19.96
C VAL A 129 -1.83 -11.43 18.73
N HIS A 130 -2.79 -12.03 18.02
CA HIS A 130 -2.48 -12.63 16.72
C HIS A 130 -1.98 -11.54 15.76
N TRP A 131 -0.74 -11.69 15.30
CA TRP A 131 -0.06 -10.72 14.46
C TRP A 131 0.62 -11.45 13.29
N ASP A 132 0.07 -11.25 12.12
CA ASP A 132 0.62 -11.82 10.89
C ASP A 132 1.36 -10.76 10.08
N GLU A 133 2.42 -11.18 9.40
CA GLU A 133 3.06 -10.32 8.40
C GLU A 133 2.16 -10.13 7.19
N GLY A 134 2.13 -8.93 6.62
CA GLY A 134 1.41 -8.65 5.40
C GLY A 134 0.92 -7.22 5.24
N LEU A 135 0.18 -6.99 4.17
CA LEU A 135 -0.45 -5.71 3.89
C LEU A 135 -1.63 -5.47 4.84
N VAL A 136 -1.56 -4.44 5.65
CA VAL A 136 -2.62 -4.09 6.61
C VAL A 136 -3.35 -2.80 6.25
N ARG A 137 -2.70 -1.90 5.47
CA ARG A 137 -3.31 -0.62 5.11
C ARG A 137 -2.83 -0.11 3.76
N VAL A 138 -3.73 0.56 3.05
CA VAL A 138 -3.45 1.31 1.83
C VAL A 138 -3.66 2.79 2.12
N GLY A 139 -2.63 3.60 1.87
CA GLY A 139 -2.66 5.04 2.01
C GLY A 139 -3.07 5.73 0.70
N LEU A 140 -4.02 6.65 0.81
CA LEU A 140 -4.47 7.50 -0.28
C LEU A 140 -4.28 8.96 0.11
N GLY A 141 -3.50 9.70 -0.68
CA GLY A 141 -3.35 11.14 -0.50
C GLY A 141 -4.62 11.89 -0.89
N ALA A 142 -5.00 12.88 -0.11
CA ALA A 142 -6.16 13.72 -0.37
C ALA A 142 -5.78 15.20 -0.22
N PRO A 143 -6.10 16.07 -1.19
CA PRO A 143 -5.86 17.51 -1.07
C PRO A 143 -6.61 18.17 0.09
N ASP A 144 -7.73 17.57 0.50
CA ASP A 144 -8.60 18.03 1.59
C ASP A 144 -9.26 16.79 2.19
N VAL A 145 -8.68 16.29 3.29
CA VAL A 145 -9.13 15.06 3.95
C VAL A 145 -10.58 15.16 4.44
N PRO A 146 -11.01 16.20 5.17
CA PRO A 146 -12.40 16.34 5.62
C PRO A 146 -13.42 16.30 4.46
N LYS A 147 -13.11 16.96 3.36
CA LYS A 147 -13.97 16.96 2.17
C LYS A 147 -14.00 15.58 1.50
N ALA A 148 -12.87 14.91 1.41
CA ALA A 148 -12.77 13.56 0.87
C ALA A 148 -13.56 12.56 1.72
N VAL A 149 -13.44 12.62 3.06
CA VAL A 149 -14.21 11.81 4.01
C VAL A 149 -15.70 11.98 3.76
N LYS A 150 -16.19 13.22 3.72
CA LYS A 150 -17.61 13.50 3.48
C LYS A 150 -18.09 12.92 2.15
N THR A 151 -17.32 13.13 1.08
CA THR A 151 -17.66 12.63 -0.25
C THR A 151 -17.71 11.09 -0.29
N LEU A 152 -16.82 10.42 0.43
CA LEU A 152 -16.77 8.96 0.51
C LEU A 152 -17.89 8.41 1.40
N GLN A 153 -18.21 9.08 2.50
CA GLN A 153 -19.36 8.71 3.37
C GLN A 153 -20.69 8.78 2.63
N GLU A 154 -20.90 9.79 1.79
CA GLU A 154 -22.09 9.92 0.91
C GLU A 154 -22.21 8.73 -0.09
N ARG A 155 -21.11 8.00 -0.32
CA ARG A 155 -21.04 6.78 -1.13
C ARG A 155 -21.04 5.48 -0.31
N GLY A 156 -21.25 5.57 0.99
CA GLY A 156 -21.39 4.42 1.88
C GLY A 156 -20.06 3.91 2.46
N ILE A 157 -18.94 4.63 2.30
CA ILE A 157 -17.70 4.27 2.98
C ILE A 157 -17.78 4.66 4.45
N VAL A 158 -17.46 3.72 5.31
CA VAL A 158 -17.51 3.91 6.77
C VAL A 158 -16.10 4.17 7.30
N PHE A 159 -15.94 5.26 8.04
CA PHE A 159 -14.71 5.60 8.73
C PHE A 159 -14.77 5.24 10.20
N VAL A 160 -13.60 4.93 10.78
CA VAL A 160 -13.46 4.71 12.21
C VAL A 160 -13.65 6.04 12.94
N ASP A 161 -14.54 6.01 13.93
CA ASP A 161 -14.77 7.13 14.87
C ASP A 161 -15.10 6.54 16.24
N ASN A 162 -14.05 6.37 17.05
CA ASN A 162 -14.15 5.77 18.38
C ASN A 162 -13.54 6.65 19.49
N GLY A 163 -13.31 7.93 19.20
CA GLY A 163 -12.70 8.88 20.11
C GLY A 163 -11.18 8.82 20.22
N ALA A 164 -10.57 7.63 20.04
CA ALA A 164 -9.12 7.48 19.97
C ALA A 164 -8.60 7.66 18.55
N VAL A 165 -9.35 7.17 17.57
CA VAL A 165 -9.12 7.38 16.14
C VAL A 165 -10.39 7.99 15.56
N GLN A 166 -10.26 9.15 14.94
CA GLN A 166 -11.37 9.87 14.31
C GLN A 166 -10.89 10.65 13.09
N PRO A 167 -11.76 10.86 12.09
CA PRO A 167 -11.42 11.72 10.96
C PRO A 167 -11.00 13.12 11.38
N SER A 168 -9.92 13.62 10.80
CA SER A 168 -9.37 14.95 11.06
C SER A 168 -8.72 15.52 9.78
N ASP A 169 -8.19 16.73 9.88
CA ASP A 169 -7.35 17.33 8.84
C ASP A 169 -6.03 16.59 8.59
N LYS A 170 -5.60 15.77 9.56
CA LYS A 170 -4.36 14.97 9.49
C LYS A 170 -4.56 13.61 8.82
N GLY A 171 -5.79 13.13 8.74
CA GLY A 171 -6.08 11.84 8.15
C GLY A 171 -7.42 11.25 8.59
N ALA A 172 -7.80 10.15 7.97
CA ALA A 172 -8.98 9.38 8.30
C ALA A 172 -8.77 7.90 7.97
N LEU A 173 -9.21 7.01 8.84
CA LEU A 173 -9.08 5.58 8.68
C LEU A 173 -10.45 4.94 8.42
N THR A 174 -10.56 4.12 7.40
CA THR A 174 -11.79 3.35 7.15
C THR A 174 -11.90 2.16 8.11
N GLN A 175 -13.09 1.59 8.20
CA GLN A 175 -13.25 0.23 8.70
C GLN A 175 -12.48 -0.76 7.80
N VAL A 176 -12.33 -2.00 8.28
CA VAL A 176 -11.64 -3.05 7.55
C VAL A 176 -12.45 -3.47 6.32
N TYR A 177 -11.79 -3.55 5.17
CA TYR A 177 -12.31 -4.03 3.90
C TYR A 177 -11.41 -5.13 3.32
N LEU A 178 -11.82 -5.73 2.23
CA LEU A 178 -11.01 -6.63 1.39
C LEU A 178 -10.23 -7.70 2.18
N GLY A 179 -10.88 -8.34 3.16
CA GLY A 179 -10.27 -9.47 3.88
C GLY A 179 -9.20 -9.11 4.90
N GLY A 180 -9.16 -7.88 5.39
CA GLY A 180 -8.23 -7.49 6.47
C GLY A 180 -7.52 -6.16 6.25
N VAL A 181 -7.74 -5.49 5.12
CA VAL A 181 -7.07 -4.24 4.78
C VAL A 181 -7.94 -3.03 5.17
N THR A 182 -7.32 -2.01 5.73
CA THR A 182 -7.92 -0.69 5.93
C THR A 182 -7.42 0.30 4.88
N PHE A 183 -8.18 1.36 4.65
CA PHE A 183 -7.73 2.50 3.84
C PHE A 183 -7.55 3.71 4.73
N GLU A 184 -6.46 4.43 4.53
CA GLU A 184 -6.17 5.66 5.25
C GLU A 184 -6.07 6.82 4.27
N LEU A 185 -6.81 7.90 4.56
CA LEU A 185 -6.62 9.17 3.87
C LEU A 185 -5.56 9.99 4.60
N VAL A 186 -4.64 10.61 3.86
CA VAL A 186 -3.56 11.45 4.38
C VAL A 186 -3.43 12.73 3.58
#